data_ff449e1c783c689b63b335e19b9480ca
#
_entry.id   ff449e1c783c689b63b335e19b9480ca
#
_cell.length_a   1.000
_cell.length_b   1.000
_cell.length_c   1.000
_cell.angle_alpha   90.00
_cell.angle_beta   90.00
_cell.angle_gamma   90.00
#
_symmetry.space_group_name_H-M   'P 1'
#
loop_
_entity.id
_entity.type
_entity.pdbx_description
1 polymer ?
#
loop_
_entity_poly.entity_id
_entity_poly.type
_entity_poly.pdbx_seq_one_letter_code
_entity_poly.pdbx_strand_id
1 'polypeptide(L)'
;MGGFVALQDEETKEYIETVIYQQPDVDIANVTVVIDYNGEEINATANTNMTVVSYNVTVIDDTSAFNATLEASKGNFQVTFSWHPTFGVFINEIDGIPGTCAYWELLHNGESSSLGASSLKLEENDTITWKYNTDWC
;
A
#
# COMPACT_ATOMS: atom_id res chain seq x y z
N MET A 1 -15.11 -18.39 -43.59
CA MET A 1 -15.21 -18.20 -43.19
C MET A 1 -15.07 -17.95 -42.76
N GLY A 2 -14.98 -17.87 -42.75
CA GLY A 2 -15.22 -17.47 -42.23
C GLY A 2 -15.05 -17.37 -41.56
N GLY A 3 -14.91 -17.48 -41.60
CA GLY A 3 -15.09 -17.25 -40.91
C GLY A 3 -14.62 -17.22 -40.29
N PHE A 4 -14.39 -17.37 -40.30
CA PHE A 4 -14.22 -17.11 -39.69
C PHE A 4 -14.00 -16.77 -39.44
N VAL A 5 -13.74 -16.96 -39.98
CA VAL A 5 -13.72 -16.65 -39.82
C VAL A 5 -13.79 -16.17 -39.62
N ALA A 6 -13.76 -16.24 -39.87
CA ALA A 6 -14.05 -15.85 -39.60
C ALA A 6 -14.25 -15.67 -39.10
N LEU A 7 -14.32 -15.91 -39.06
CA LEU A 7 -14.72 -15.74 -38.66
C LEU A 7 -14.67 -15.22 -38.37
N GLN A 8 -14.60 -14.93 -38.60
CA GLN A 8 -14.74 -14.58 -38.67
C GLN A 8 -14.58 -13.75 -38.54
N ASP A 9 -14.33 -13.93 -39.31
CA ASP A 9 -13.49 -13.00 -39.20
C ASP A 9 -13.79 -11.85 -38.33
N GLU A 10 -14.64 -10.90 -38.50
CA GLU A 10 -15.07 -9.94 -37.60
C GLU A 10 -15.60 -10.50 -36.33
N GLU A 11 -16.31 -11.53 -36.44
CA GLU A 11 -16.81 -12.21 -35.27
C GLU A 11 -15.72 -12.71 -34.40
N THR A 12 -14.66 -13.18 -35.01
CA THR A 12 -13.53 -13.63 -34.24
C THR A 12 -12.91 -12.51 -33.46
N LYS A 13 -12.86 -11.36 -34.07
CA LYS A 13 -12.30 -10.22 -33.39
C LYS A 13 -13.12 -9.81 -32.18
N GLU A 14 -14.42 -9.77 -32.33
CA GLU A 14 -15.28 -9.43 -31.22
C GLU A 14 -15.17 -10.43 -30.12
N TYR A 15 -15.06 -11.69 -30.49
CA TYR A 15 -14.94 -12.72 -29.49
C TYR A 15 -13.69 -12.55 -28.63
N ILE A 16 -12.61 -12.18 -29.28
CA ILE A 16 -11.36 -11.99 -28.56
C ILE A 16 -11.46 -10.83 -27.59
N GLU A 17 -12.11 -9.75 -28.00
CA GLU A 17 -12.27 -8.63 -27.10
C GLU A 17 -13.12 -8.99 -25.90
N THR A 18 -14.14 -9.80 -26.10
CA THR A 18 -14.98 -10.23 -25.03
C THR A 18 -14.19 -11.07 -24.02
N VAL A 19 -13.34 -11.93 -24.52
CA VAL A 19 -12.52 -12.75 -23.64
C VAL A 19 -11.60 -11.87 -22.81
N ILE A 20 -11.02 -10.85 -23.41
CA ILE A 20 -10.15 -9.96 -22.69
C ILE A 20 -10.91 -9.24 -21.57
N TYR A 21 -12.11 -8.80 -21.85
CA TYR A 21 -12.90 -8.14 -20.82
C TYR A 21 -13.33 -9.08 -19.72
N GLN A 22 -13.34 -10.34 -20.00
CA GLN A 22 -13.73 -11.32 -19.01
C GLN A 22 -12.55 -11.94 -18.29
N GLN A 23 -11.38 -11.37 -18.48
CA GLN A 23 -10.25 -11.77 -17.68
C GLN A 23 -10.63 -11.65 -16.21
N PRO A 24 -10.10 -12.55 -15.39
CA PRO A 24 -10.40 -12.47 -13.97
C PRO A 24 -10.14 -11.07 -13.48
N ASP A 25 -11.00 -10.64 -12.61
CA ASP A 25 -10.84 -9.33 -12.05
C ASP A 25 -9.55 -9.29 -11.28
N VAL A 26 -8.67 -8.43 -11.71
CA VAL A 26 -7.42 -8.17 -11.02
C VAL A 26 -7.60 -6.84 -10.35
N ASP A 27 -7.54 -6.83 -9.04
CA ASP A 27 -7.64 -5.58 -8.32
C ASP A 27 -6.37 -4.78 -8.58
N ILE A 28 -6.55 -3.55 -8.98
CA ILE A 28 -5.43 -2.64 -9.24
C ILE A 28 -5.80 -1.30 -8.64
N ALA A 29 -4.88 -0.72 -7.90
CA ALA A 29 -5.11 0.60 -7.34
C ALA A 29 -3.82 1.40 -7.36
N ASN A 30 -3.93 2.64 -7.81
CA ASN A 30 -2.84 3.61 -7.71
C ASN A 30 -3.07 4.38 -6.43
N VAL A 31 -2.12 4.31 -5.51
CA VAL A 31 -2.28 4.88 -4.19
C VAL A 31 -1.04 5.65 -3.80
N THR A 32 -1.17 6.47 -2.78
CA THR A 32 -0.06 7.23 -2.24
C THR A 32 0.26 6.69 -0.85
N VAL A 33 1.54 6.43 -0.60
CA VAL A 33 2.02 6.01 0.71
C VAL A 33 2.85 7.16 1.27
N VAL A 34 2.46 7.64 2.44
CA VAL A 34 3.12 8.75 3.10
C VAL A 34 3.79 8.23 4.36
N ILE A 35 5.06 8.58 4.53
CA ILE A 35 5.79 8.28 5.75
C ILE A 35 5.98 9.61 6.46
N ASP A 36 5.31 9.76 7.59
CA ASP A 36 5.39 10.97 8.39
C ASP A 36 6.26 10.68 9.60
N TYR A 37 7.50 11.11 9.50
CA TYR A 37 8.48 10.83 10.54
C TYR A 37 8.26 11.67 11.80
N ASN A 38 7.34 12.65 11.74
CA ASN A 38 7.08 13.54 12.85
C ASN A 38 8.39 14.16 13.34
N GLY A 39 8.91 15.07 12.53
CA GLY A 39 10.30 15.52 12.63
C GLY A 39 10.81 15.83 14.00
N GLU A 40 9.98 16.44 14.86
CA GLU A 40 10.45 16.80 16.19
C GLU A 40 10.78 15.61 17.04
N GLU A 41 9.96 14.56 16.91
CA GLU A 41 10.17 13.37 17.71
C GLU A 41 11.39 12.59 17.25
N ILE A 42 11.62 12.55 15.95
CA ILE A 42 12.72 11.79 15.40
C ILE A 42 14.03 12.52 15.52
N ASN A 43 14.02 13.84 15.35
CA ASN A 43 15.24 14.62 15.41
C ASN A 43 15.97 14.46 16.74
N ALA A 44 15.23 14.26 17.80
CA ALA A 44 15.86 14.08 19.11
C ALA A 44 16.61 12.75 19.18
N THR A 45 16.30 11.81 18.32
CA THR A 45 16.82 10.46 18.40
C THR A 45 17.75 10.12 17.25
N ALA A 46 17.32 10.42 16.03
CA ALA A 46 17.97 9.91 14.83
C ALA A 46 18.73 10.98 14.06
N ASN A 47 18.64 12.21 14.47
CA ASN A 47 19.36 13.29 13.80
C ASN A 47 19.03 13.31 12.31
N THR A 48 17.76 13.26 12.00
CA THR A 48 17.30 13.29 10.62
C THR A 48 16.52 14.56 10.35
N ASN A 49 16.60 15.01 9.12
CA ASN A 49 15.82 16.18 8.70
C ASN A 49 14.54 15.78 8.00
N MET A 50 14.28 14.51 7.88
CA MET A 50 13.07 14.05 7.20
C MET A 50 11.87 14.35 8.05
N THR A 51 10.83 14.88 7.42
CA THR A 51 9.57 15.10 8.10
C THR A 51 8.47 14.26 7.48
N VAL A 52 8.19 14.49 6.20
CA VAL A 52 7.13 13.78 5.50
C VAL A 52 7.61 13.45 4.11
N VAL A 53 7.46 12.20 3.71
CA VAL A 53 7.87 11.75 2.38
C VAL A 53 6.71 10.97 1.78
N SER A 54 6.43 11.21 0.50
CA SER A 54 5.32 10.56 -0.19
C SER A 54 5.83 9.72 -1.34
N TYR A 55 5.17 8.60 -1.57
CA TYR A 55 5.49 7.69 -2.66
C TYR A 55 4.20 7.31 -3.38
N ASN A 56 4.22 7.38 -4.71
CA ASN A 56 3.09 6.92 -5.51
C ASN A 56 3.39 5.50 -5.96
N VAL A 57 2.50 4.58 -5.65
CA VAL A 57 2.70 3.18 -5.98
C VAL A 57 1.45 2.60 -6.62
N THR A 58 1.64 1.51 -7.34
CA THR A 58 0.53 0.74 -7.90
C THR A 58 0.55 -0.62 -7.23
N VAL A 59 -0.59 -1.02 -6.68
CA VAL A 59 -0.74 -2.35 -6.10
C VAL A 59 -1.64 -3.17 -7.00
N ILE A 60 -1.26 -4.44 -7.19
CA ILE A 60 -1.93 -5.35 -8.11
C ILE A 60 -2.25 -6.62 -7.35
N ASP A 61 -3.47 -7.11 -7.51
CA ASP A 61 -4.00 -8.30 -6.85
C ASP A 61 -4.24 -8.08 -5.38
N ASP A 62 -3.21 -7.73 -4.65
CA ASP A 62 -3.31 -7.46 -3.21
C ASP A 62 -3.26 -5.95 -3.05
N THR A 63 -4.42 -5.34 -2.83
CA THR A 63 -4.51 -3.89 -2.68
C THR A 63 -4.47 -3.48 -1.21
N SER A 64 -3.96 -4.33 -0.34
CA SER A 64 -3.86 -4.00 1.07
C SER A 64 -2.86 -2.88 1.32
N ALA A 65 -3.09 -2.17 2.41
CA ALA A 65 -2.14 -1.14 2.84
C ALA A 65 -0.77 -1.74 3.08
N PHE A 66 -0.71 -3.00 3.52
CA PHE A 66 0.57 -3.67 3.72
C PHE A 66 1.32 -3.82 2.41
N ASN A 67 0.65 -4.30 1.36
CA ASN A 67 1.31 -4.46 0.07
C ASN A 67 1.74 -3.11 -0.49
N ALA A 68 0.91 -2.09 -0.33
CA ALA A 68 1.29 -0.75 -0.77
C ALA A 68 2.54 -0.27 -0.04
N THR A 69 2.64 -0.57 1.25
CA THR A 69 3.81 -0.20 2.03
C THR A 69 5.06 -0.91 1.53
N LEU A 70 4.93 -2.20 1.22
CA LEU A 70 6.06 -2.96 0.69
C LEU A 70 6.49 -2.42 -0.67
N GLU A 71 5.53 -2.08 -1.53
CA GLU A 71 5.86 -1.52 -2.84
C GLU A 71 6.58 -0.18 -2.68
N ALA A 72 6.10 0.66 -1.78
CA ALA A 72 6.72 1.96 -1.55
C ALA A 72 8.13 1.81 -0.98
N SER A 73 8.36 0.76 -0.21
CA SER A 73 9.64 0.60 0.47
C SER A 73 10.77 0.23 -0.48
N LYS A 74 10.47 -0.34 -1.63
CA LYS A 74 11.49 -0.86 -2.55
C LYS A 74 12.40 0.28 -3.00
N GLY A 75 13.67 0.18 -2.61
CA GLY A 75 14.67 1.17 -2.97
C GLY A 75 14.54 2.50 -2.23
N ASN A 76 13.61 2.62 -1.31
CA ASN A 76 13.33 3.91 -0.67
C ASN A 76 13.51 3.88 0.83
N PHE A 77 13.04 2.84 1.49
CA PHE A 77 13.19 2.75 2.94
C PHE A 77 13.08 1.29 3.34
N GLN A 78 13.48 1.00 4.57
CA GLN A 78 13.38 -0.33 5.12
C GLN A 78 12.18 -0.41 6.04
N VAL A 79 11.53 -1.58 6.05
CA VAL A 79 10.40 -1.81 6.91
C VAL A 79 10.54 -3.17 7.54
N THR A 80 10.31 -3.25 8.83
CA THR A 80 10.25 -4.54 9.53
C THR A 80 8.85 -4.70 10.09
N PHE A 81 8.39 -5.93 10.10
CA PHE A 81 7.03 -6.21 10.51
C PHE A 81 6.95 -7.58 11.15
N SER A 82 5.85 -7.80 11.87
CA SER A 82 5.59 -9.10 12.47
C SER A 82 4.11 -9.41 12.27
N TRP A 83 3.78 -10.68 12.41
CA TRP A 83 2.40 -11.14 12.29
C TRP A 83 1.82 -11.28 13.69
N HIS A 84 0.60 -10.78 13.82
CA HIS A 84 -0.14 -10.89 15.07
C HIS A 84 -1.46 -11.59 14.78
N PRO A 85 -1.83 -12.62 15.56
CA PRO A 85 -3.04 -13.41 15.24
C PRO A 85 -4.32 -12.58 15.20
N THR A 86 -4.41 -11.52 15.99
CA THR A 86 -5.61 -10.71 16.04
C THR A 86 -5.60 -9.58 15.02
N PHE A 87 -4.44 -8.93 14.84
CA PHE A 87 -4.37 -7.71 14.06
C PHE A 87 -3.75 -7.90 12.68
N GLY A 88 -3.23 -9.09 12.38
CA GLY A 88 -2.53 -9.32 11.14
C GLY A 88 -1.13 -8.75 11.20
N VAL A 89 -0.72 -8.05 10.14
CA VAL A 89 0.63 -7.50 10.07
C VAL A 89 0.75 -6.24 10.91
N PHE A 90 1.80 -6.20 11.70
CA PHE A 90 2.12 -5.06 12.53
C PHE A 90 3.48 -4.51 12.10
N ILE A 91 3.55 -3.22 11.82
CA ILE A 91 4.80 -2.59 11.40
C ILE A 91 5.61 -2.22 12.63
N ASN A 92 6.79 -2.81 12.74
CA ASN A 92 7.64 -2.61 13.90
C ASN A 92 8.58 -1.42 13.73
N GLU A 93 9.21 -1.30 12.56
CA GLU A 93 10.18 -0.25 12.32
C GLU A 93 10.08 0.22 10.89
N ILE A 94 10.33 1.50 10.68
CA ILE A 94 10.54 2.06 9.36
C ILE A 94 11.88 2.77 9.42
N ASP A 95 12.78 2.41 8.49
CA ASP A 95 14.15 2.94 8.44
C ASP A 95 14.89 2.74 9.75
N GLY A 96 14.62 1.61 10.40
CA GLY A 96 15.32 1.31 11.64
C GLY A 96 14.84 2.10 12.84
N ILE A 97 13.75 2.84 12.71
CA ILE A 97 13.21 3.65 13.79
C ILE A 97 12.16 2.83 14.51
N PRO A 98 12.47 2.35 15.71
CA PRO A 98 11.56 1.46 16.44
C PRO A 98 10.65 2.24 17.37
N GLY A 99 9.62 1.55 17.85
CA GLY A 99 8.71 2.13 18.79
C GLY A 99 9.04 1.76 20.22
N THR A 100 9.86 2.54 20.88
CA THR A 100 10.00 2.44 22.33
C THR A 100 9.13 3.54 22.91
N CYS A 101 8.02 3.18 23.51
CA CYS A 101 7.00 4.13 23.90
C CYS A 101 6.49 4.91 22.70
N ALA A 102 6.59 4.31 21.55
CA ALA A 102 6.22 4.92 20.29
C ALA A 102 5.74 3.84 19.34
N TYR A 103 5.06 4.24 18.30
CA TYR A 103 4.59 3.27 17.32
C TYR A 103 4.31 4.00 16.00
N TRP A 104 4.22 3.21 14.93
CA TRP A 104 3.87 3.73 13.62
C TRP A 104 2.37 3.58 13.44
N GLU A 105 1.67 4.69 13.43
CA GLU A 105 0.21 4.72 13.33
C GLU A 105 -0.21 4.75 11.87
N LEU A 106 -1.18 3.91 11.52
CA LEU A 106 -1.70 3.84 10.16
C LEU A 106 -2.90 4.75 10.03
N LEU A 107 -2.79 5.71 9.11
CA LEU A 107 -3.90 6.59 8.77
C LEU A 107 -4.38 6.24 7.35
N HIS A 108 -5.67 6.28 7.15
CA HIS A 108 -6.29 6.04 5.86
C HIS A 108 -7.03 7.30 5.46
N ASN A 109 -6.55 7.94 4.42
CA ASN A 109 -7.11 9.21 3.93
C ASN A 109 -7.23 10.23 5.05
N GLY A 110 -6.20 10.25 5.89
CA GLY A 110 -6.09 11.27 6.95
C GLY A 110 -6.69 10.89 8.28
N GLU A 111 -7.32 9.73 8.38
CA GLU A 111 -7.96 9.32 9.62
C GLU A 111 -7.37 8.02 10.12
N SER A 112 -7.32 7.88 11.43
CA SER A 112 -6.75 6.69 12.04
C SER A 112 -7.53 5.46 11.58
N SER A 113 -6.79 4.45 11.11
CA SER A 113 -7.43 3.25 10.61
C SER A 113 -7.80 2.33 11.77
N SER A 114 -9.00 1.78 11.70
CA SER A 114 -9.41 0.77 12.68
C SER A 114 -8.97 -0.62 12.25
N LEU A 115 -8.42 -0.75 11.04
CA LEU A 115 -7.96 -2.03 10.52
C LEU A 115 -6.45 -2.04 10.44
N GLY A 116 -5.87 -3.22 10.63
CA GLY A 116 -4.44 -3.38 10.42
C GLY A 116 -4.08 -3.30 8.95
N ALA A 117 -2.79 -3.18 8.68
CA ALA A 117 -2.32 -2.93 7.32
C ALA A 117 -2.70 -4.04 6.35
N SER A 118 -2.70 -5.30 6.80
CA SER A 118 -2.99 -6.40 5.91
C SER A 118 -4.49 -6.55 5.65
N SER A 119 -5.33 -5.93 6.48
CA SER A 119 -6.78 -6.01 6.33
C SER A 119 -7.38 -4.81 5.64
N LEU A 120 -6.65 -3.71 5.58
CA LEU A 120 -7.16 -2.48 4.97
C LEU A 120 -6.95 -2.55 3.46
N LYS A 121 -8.05 -2.68 2.73
CA LYS A 121 -8.00 -2.74 1.26
C LYS A 121 -8.15 -1.33 0.70
N LEU A 122 -7.28 -0.99 -0.22
CA LEU A 122 -7.21 0.35 -0.77
C LEU A 122 -7.90 0.41 -2.12
N GLU A 123 -8.40 1.58 -2.44
CA GLU A 123 -9.04 1.86 -3.71
C GLU A 123 -8.24 2.91 -4.44
N GLU A 124 -8.61 3.12 -5.69
CA GLU A 124 -7.91 4.08 -6.52
C GLU A 124 -7.87 5.44 -5.85
N ASN A 125 -6.67 6.02 -5.84
CA ASN A 125 -6.42 7.35 -5.28
C ASN A 125 -6.46 7.43 -3.76
N ASP A 126 -6.49 6.29 -3.08
CA ASP A 126 -6.39 6.30 -1.63
C ASP A 126 -4.99 6.72 -1.19
N THR A 127 -4.92 7.30 0.00
CA THR A 127 -3.66 7.67 0.63
C THR A 127 -3.58 6.98 1.98
N ILE A 128 -2.46 6.33 2.25
CA ILE A 128 -2.18 5.85 3.59
C ILE A 128 -0.97 6.60 4.13
N THR A 129 -0.98 6.80 5.43
CA THR A 129 0.12 7.48 6.11
C THR A 129 0.57 6.62 7.27
N TRP A 130 1.88 6.41 7.35
CA TRP A 130 2.51 5.84 8.53
C TRP A 130 3.09 6.99 9.31
N LYS A 131 2.50 7.26 10.47
CA LYS A 131 2.89 8.40 11.28
C LYS A 131 3.57 7.93 12.55
N TYR A 132 4.74 8.46 12.80
CA TYR A 132 5.49 8.14 14.01
C TYR A 132 4.82 8.84 15.19
N ASN A 133 4.47 8.09 16.20
CA ASN A 133 3.67 8.60 17.31
C ASN A 133 4.26 8.15 18.63
N THR A 134 4.57 9.09 19.51
CA THR A 134 5.21 8.80 20.80
C THR A 134 4.25 8.91 21.98
N ASP A 135 2.96 9.00 21.71
CA ASP A 135 1.98 9.19 22.79
C ASP A 135 1.60 7.91 23.51
N TRP A 136 2.31 6.86 23.24
CA TRP A 136 1.94 5.53 23.72
C TRP A 136 2.26 5.31 25.18
N CYS A 137 3.30 5.91 25.71
CA CYS A 137 3.67 5.72 27.13
C CYS A 137 2.92 6.65 28.06
#